data_7fbac0289efd781fb71eca47226f04d3
#
_entry.id   7fbac0289efd781fb71eca47226f04d3
#
_cell.length_a   1.000
_cell.length_b   1.000
_cell.length_c   1.000
_cell.angle_alpha   90.00
_cell.angle_beta   90.00
_cell.angle_gamma   90.00
#
_symmetry.space_group_name_H-M   'P 1'
#
loop_
_entity.id
_entity.type
_entity.pdbx_description
1 polymer ?
#
loop_
_entity_poly.entity_id
_entity_poly.type
_entity_poly.pdbx_seq_one_letter_code
_entity_poly.pdbx_strand_id
1 'polypeptide(L)'
;NRWDMVEQLREDIRNFKAENNCDRIVVLWAASTEIYVPVEEKVHGTLAALEQAMKEDDKEHIAPSMCYAYAALSEGCPFIMGAPNTTVDIPAMWELAEKTKMPIAGKDFKTGQTLVKSGFAPIIGTRCLGLSGWFSTNILGNRDGLVLDEPANFRTKEVSKLSTLESILVPEDQPDLYTDYYHKVRINYYPPRNDSKEGWDNIDIFGWMGYP
;
A
#
# COMPACT_ATOMS: atom_id res chain seq x y z
N ASN A 1 9.38 4.78 -22.79
CA ASN A 1 9.97 3.98 -21.72
C ASN A 1 9.65 4.60 -20.35
N ARG A 2 10.11 3.99 -19.24
CA ARG A 2 9.85 4.50 -17.86
C ARG A 2 10.47 5.86 -17.63
N TRP A 3 11.66 6.11 -18.14
CA TRP A 3 12.31 7.40 -17.98
C TRP A 3 11.62 8.52 -18.77
N ASP A 4 11.17 8.24 -20.00
CA ASP A 4 10.40 9.22 -20.77
C ASP A 4 9.09 9.58 -20.06
N MET A 5 8.44 8.58 -19.43
CA MET A 5 7.25 8.82 -18.61
C MET A 5 7.55 9.72 -17.41
N VAL A 6 8.67 9.53 -16.73
CA VAL A 6 9.11 10.40 -15.62
C VAL A 6 9.31 11.84 -16.12
N GLU A 7 10.03 12.04 -17.23
CA GLU A 7 10.28 13.37 -17.75
C GLU A 7 8.98 14.07 -18.20
N GLN A 8 8.06 13.34 -18.82
CA GLN A 8 6.75 13.89 -19.18
C GLN A 8 5.95 14.28 -17.93
N LEU A 9 5.92 13.44 -16.90
CA LEU A 9 5.22 13.75 -15.65
C LEU A 9 5.81 14.98 -14.94
N ARG A 10 7.13 15.15 -14.98
CA ARG A 10 7.78 16.32 -14.42
C ARG A 10 7.38 17.60 -15.19
N GLU A 11 7.32 17.52 -16.51
CA GLU A 11 6.84 18.63 -17.34
C GLU A 11 5.38 18.94 -17.04
N ASP A 12 4.52 17.95 -16.96
CA ASP A 12 3.09 18.11 -16.65
C ASP A 12 2.89 18.80 -15.28
N ILE A 13 3.66 18.40 -14.25
CA ILE A 13 3.62 19.04 -12.92
C ILE A 13 4.02 20.52 -13.00
N ARG A 14 5.09 20.83 -13.72
CA ARG A 14 5.56 22.22 -13.91
C ARG A 14 4.52 23.07 -14.65
N ASN A 15 3.95 22.53 -15.73
CA ASN A 15 2.93 23.20 -16.51
C ASN A 15 1.66 23.43 -15.69
N PHE A 16 1.20 22.41 -14.98
CA PHE A 16 0.04 22.53 -14.08
C PHE A 16 0.23 23.64 -13.04
N LYS A 17 1.43 23.70 -12.44
CA LYS A 17 1.76 24.73 -11.46
C LYS A 17 1.69 26.13 -12.05
N ALA A 18 2.26 26.31 -13.23
CA ALA A 18 2.33 27.61 -13.92
C ALA A 18 0.93 28.06 -14.40
N GLU A 19 0.19 27.18 -15.06
CA GLU A 19 -1.13 27.47 -15.63
C GLU A 19 -2.18 27.81 -14.57
N ASN A 20 -2.09 27.17 -13.39
CA ASN A 20 -3.05 27.34 -12.32
C ASN A 20 -2.56 28.29 -11.19
N ASN A 21 -1.39 28.92 -11.35
CA ASN A 21 -0.78 29.81 -10.35
C ASN A 21 -0.72 29.17 -8.95
N CYS A 22 -0.35 27.90 -8.87
CA CYS A 22 -0.29 27.17 -7.60
C CYS A 22 0.97 27.55 -6.81
N ASP A 23 0.84 27.93 -5.55
CA ASP A 23 1.97 28.11 -4.64
C ASP A 23 2.65 26.79 -4.34
N ARG A 24 1.82 25.73 -4.11
CA ARG A 24 2.26 24.38 -3.78
C ARG A 24 1.41 23.35 -4.51
N ILE A 25 2.01 22.21 -4.82
CA ILE A 25 1.32 21.05 -5.38
C ILE A 25 1.55 19.85 -4.45
N VAL A 26 0.53 19.04 -4.27
CA VAL A 26 0.60 17.71 -3.66
C VAL A 26 0.12 16.71 -4.71
N VAL A 27 0.90 15.67 -4.96
CA VAL A 27 0.53 14.61 -5.89
C VAL A 27 -0.08 13.46 -5.12
N LEU A 28 -1.31 13.09 -5.49
CA LEU A 28 -2.06 11.99 -4.88
C LEU A 28 -2.28 10.87 -5.90
N TRP A 29 -1.80 9.69 -5.59
CA TRP A 29 -2.15 8.49 -6.34
C TRP A 29 -3.47 7.90 -5.82
N ALA A 30 -4.52 8.04 -6.62
CA ALA A 30 -5.85 7.49 -6.33
C ALA A 30 -6.32 6.50 -7.42
N ALA A 31 -5.40 6.00 -8.24
CA ALA A 31 -5.68 5.01 -9.28
C ALA A 31 -5.78 3.58 -8.69
N SER A 32 -6.18 2.63 -9.53
CA SER A 32 -6.36 1.23 -9.16
C SER A 32 -5.07 0.58 -8.65
N THR A 33 -5.24 -0.54 -7.93
CA THR A 33 -4.15 -1.39 -7.48
C THR A 33 -3.34 -1.94 -8.66
N GLU A 34 -2.04 -1.79 -8.60
CA GLU A 34 -1.10 -2.35 -9.57
C GLU A 34 -0.70 -3.78 -9.21
N ILE A 35 -0.08 -4.48 -10.18
CA ILE A 35 0.54 -5.78 -9.96
C ILE A 35 1.59 -5.66 -8.85
N TYR A 36 1.67 -6.69 -8.01
CA TYR A 36 2.63 -6.73 -6.91
C TYR A 36 4.05 -6.76 -7.44
N VAL A 37 4.83 -5.76 -7.04
CA VAL A 37 6.27 -5.70 -7.28
C VAL A 37 6.98 -5.93 -5.94
N PRO A 38 7.71 -7.05 -5.77
CA PRO A 38 8.50 -7.29 -4.57
C PRO A 38 9.65 -6.27 -4.46
N VAL A 39 10.01 -5.91 -3.24
CA VAL A 39 11.17 -5.04 -3.01
C VAL A 39 12.44 -5.86 -3.23
N GLU A 40 13.27 -5.43 -4.18
CA GLU A 40 14.57 -6.02 -4.46
C GLU A 40 15.68 -5.01 -4.20
N GLU A 41 16.63 -5.37 -3.36
CA GLU A 41 17.74 -4.50 -2.94
C GLU A 41 18.54 -3.94 -4.13
N LYS A 42 18.81 -4.78 -5.13
CA LYS A 42 19.56 -4.39 -6.34
C LYS A 42 18.88 -3.33 -7.21
N VAL A 43 17.54 -3.18 -7.09
CA VAL A 43 16.74 -2.23 -7.89
C VAL A 43 16.18 -1.11 -7.02
N HIS A 44 15.68 -1.45 -5.84
CA HIS A 44 14.93 -0.54 -4.98
C HIS A 44 15.73 -0.05 -3.76
N GLY A 45 16.94 -0.58 -3.54
CA GLY A 45 17.75 -0.30 -2.35
C GLY A 45 18.36 1.10 -2.34
N THR A 46 18.63 1.70 -3.50
CA THR A 46 19.21 3.04 -3.61
C THR A 46 18.55 3.85 -4.72
N LEU A 47 18.57 5.17 -4.59
CA LEU A 47 18.06 6.08 -5.62
C LEU A 47 18.77 5.89 -6.97
N ALA A 48 20.07 5.68 -6.95
CA ALA A 48 20.86 5.48 -8.18
C ALA A 48 20.45 4.19 -8.91
N ALA A 49 20.19 3.10 -8.19
CA ALA A 49 19.73 1.85 -8.77
C ALA A 49 18.31 1.98 -9.36
N LEU A 50 17.42 2.66 -8.66
CA LEU A 50 16.07 2.95 -9.14
C LEU A 50 16.09 3.78 -10.45
N GLU A 51 16.88 4.84 -10.49
CA GLU A 51 17.05 5.67 -11.69
C GLU A 51 17.61 4.88 -12.87
N GLN A 52 18.58 4.01 -12.62
CA GLN A 52 19.15 3.16 -13.67
C GLN A 52 18.11 2.20 -14.23
N ALA A 53 17.33 1.52 -13.38
CA ALA A 53 16.26 0.62 -13.79
C ALA A 53 15.17 1.34 -14.60
N MET A 54 14.81 2.59 -14.22
CA MET A 54 13.89 3.43 -15.00
C MET A 54 14.43 3.76 -16.39
N LYS A 55 15.73 4.07 -16.51
CA LYS A 55 16.39 4.37 -17.80
C LYS A 55 16.49 3.15 -18.70
N GLU A 56 16.66 1.97 -18.12
CA GLU A 56 16.68 0.69 -18.81
C GLU A 56 15.29 0.17 -19.19
N ASP A 57 14.23 0.89 -18.82
CA ASP A 57 12.82 0.51 -19.04
C ASP A 57 12.43 -0.82 -18.38
N ASP A 58 12.95 -1.08 -17.20
CA ASP A 58 12.62 -2.27 -16.43
C ASP A 58 11.16 -2.25 -15.98
N LYS A 59 10.29 -2.87 -16.75
CA LYS A 59 8.85 -2.92 -16.51
C LYS A 59 8.43 -3.96 -15.47
N GLU A 60 9.31 -4.89 -15.17
CA GLU A 60 9.07 -5.94 -14.19
C GLU A 60 9.18 -5.39 -12.76
N HIS A 61 10.19 -4.55 -12.51
CA HIS A 61 10.49 -4.04 -11.18
C HIS A 61 10.05 -2.59 -10.97
N ILE A 62 9.81 -1.83 -12.04
CA ILE A 62 9.37 -0.42 -11.96
C ILE A 62 7.88 -0.29 -12.26
N ALA A 63 7.07 -0.19 -11.23
CA ALA A 63 5.63 0.08 -11.36
C ALA A 63 5.39 1.53 -11.85
N PRO A 64 4.31 1.78 -12.60
CA PRO A 64 3.94 3.15 -13.01
C PRO A 64 3.87 4.15 -11.85
N SER A 65 3.30 3.77 -10.72
CA SER A 65 3.20 4.63 -9.53
C SER A 65 4.55 5.06 -8.98
N MET A 66 5.62 4.26 -9.16
CA MET A 66 6.98 4.65 -8.79
C MET A 66 7.50 5.80 -9.66
N CYS A 67 7.14 5.83 -10.95
CA CYS A 67 7.47 6.94 -11.84
C CYS A 67 6.77 8.23 -11.42
N TYR A 68 5.49 8.14 -11.02
CA TYR A 68 4.73 9.30 -10.50
C TYR A 68 5.31 9.83 -9.20
N ALA A 69 5.66 8.95 -8.26
CA ALA A 69 6.27 9.34 -6.99
C ALA A 69 7.64 10.00 -7.22
N TYR A 70 8.48 9.40 -8.06
CA TYR A 70 9.77 9.95 -8.42
C TYR A 70 9.65 11.35 -9.05
N ALA A 71 8.76 11.51 -10.04
CA ALA A 71 8.52 12.79 -10.70
C ALA A 71 8.04 13.86 -9.72
N ALA A 72 7.07 13.53 -8.86
CA ALA A 72 6.53 14.44 -7.85
C ALA A 72 7.61 14.93 -6.89
N LEU A 73 8.36 14.01 -6.27
CA LEU A 73 9.40 14.35 -5.30
C LEU A 73 10.54 15.16 -5.96
N SER A 74 10.91 14.81 -7.20
CA SER A 74 11.94 15.53 -7.97
C SER A 74 11.54 16.96 -8.31
N GLU A 75 10.26 17.26 -8.47
CA GLU A 75 9.71 18.60 -8.70
C GLU A 75 9.34 19.35 -7.40
N GLY A 76 9.76 18.82 -6.25
CA GLY A 76 9.50 19.45 -4.95
C GLY A 76 8.03 19.35 -4.52
N CYS A 77 7.33 18.31 -4.93
CA CYS A 77 5.94 18.06 -4.58
C CYS A 77 5.85 16.88 -3.60
N PRO A 78 5.17 17.01 -2.45
CA PRO A 78 4.79 15.88 -1.62
C PRO A 78 4.01 14.82 -2.40
N PHE A 79 4.22 13.54 -2.04
CA PHE A 79 3.51 12.43 -2.68
C PHE A 79 2.71 11.61 -1.67
N ILE A 80 1.44 11.32 -2.02
CA ILE A 80 0.54 10.51 -1.21
C ILE A 80 0.14 9.26 -1.99
N MET A 81 0.42 8.07 -1.43
CA MET A 81 0.02 6.80 -2.01
C MET A 81 -1.31 6.33 -1.42
N GLY A 82 -2.40 6.54 -2.16
CA GLY A 82 -3.74 6.13 -1.75
C GLY A 82 -4.08 4.67 -2.06
N ALA A 83 -3.25 3.97 -2.84
CA ALA A 83 -3.39 2.55 -3.18
C ALA A 83 -2.40 1.68 -2.38
N PRO A 84 -2.55 0.34 -2.38
CA PRO A 84 -1.68 -0.56 -1.62
C PRO A 84 -0.34 -0.87 -2.29
N ASN A 85 0.00 -0.18 -3.37
CA ASN A 85 1.22 -0.43 -4.16
C ASN A 85 2.49 -0.22 -3.34
N THR A 86 3.57 -0.89 -3.71
CA THR A 86 4.85 -0.89 -2.97
C THR A 86 5.62 0.45 -3.05
N THR A 87 5.17 1.39 -3.85
CA THR A 87 5.82 2.64 -4.27
C THR A 87 6.53 3.42 -3.18
N VAL A 88 5.88 3.64 -2.03
CA VAL A 88 6.45 4.44 -0.92
C VAL A 88 7.17 3.58 0.14
N ASP A 89 7.20 2.27 -0.04
CA ASP A 89 7.85 1.34 0.90
C ASP A 89 9.29 0.98 0.49
N ILE A 90 9.78 1.51 -0.63
CA ILE A 90 11.11 1.20 -1.15
C ILE A 90 12.17 2.18 -0.60
N PRO A 91 13.36 1.71 -0.20
CA PRO A 91 14.42 2.57 0.34
C PRO A 91 14.83 3.72 -0.59
N ALA A 92 14.91 3.46 -1.89
CA ALA A 92 15.23 4.48 -2.89
C ALA A 92 14.25 5.68 -2.87
N MET A 93 12.97 5.45 -2.58
CA MET A 93 11.99 6.52 -2.51
C MET A 93 12.12 7.33 -1.21
N TRP A 94 12.52 6.68 -0.12
CA TRP A 94 12.84 7.36 1.13
C TRP A 94 14.09 8.23 0.97
N GLU A 95 15.15 7.72 0.33
CA GLU A 95 16.34 8.49 -0.02
C GLU A 95 16.00 9.74 -0.83
N LEU A 96 15.14 9.62 -1.85
CA LEU A 96 14.69 10.74 -2.67
C LEU A 96 13.89 11.76 -1.84
N ALA A 97 12.96 11.29 -1.00
CA ALA A 97 12.15 12.14 -0.14
C ALA A 97 13.02 12.95 0.84
N GLU A 98 14.01 12.32 1.47
CA GLU A 98 14.98 12.99 2.34
C GLU A 98 15.85 14.00 1.59
N LYS A 99 16.36 13.63 0.42
CA LYS A 99 17.19 14.49 -0.44
C LYS A 99 16.45 15.74 -0.89
N THR A 100 15.18 15.60 -1.27
CA THR A 100 14.33 16.70 -1.73
C THR A 100 13.63 17.43 -0.58
N LYS A 101 13.66 16.89 0.63
CA LYS A 101 12.92 17.34 1.82
C LYS A 101 11.41 17.40 1.58
N MET A 102 10.90 16.49 0.75
CA MET A 102 9.48 16.39 0.46
C MET A 102 8.87 15.19 1.22
N PRO A 103 7.78 15.41 1.95
CA PRO A 103 7.13 14.32 2.67
C PRO A 103 6.45 13.32 1.71
N ILE A 104 6.48 12.07 2.11
CA ILE A 104 5.69 10.99 1.51
C ILE A 104 4.73 10.44 2.56
N ALA A 105 3.55 10.00 2.12
CA ALA A 105 2.56 9.37 2.98
C ALA A 105 1.90 8.18 2.26
N GLY A 106 1.49 7.21 3.00
CA GLY A 106 0.82 6.00 2.53
C GLY A 106 0.95 4.89 3.57
N LYS A 107 0.54 3.75 3.20
CA LYS A 107 -0.13 3.45 1.92
C LYS A 107 -1.55 2.96 2.15
N ASP A 108 -2.33 2.94 1.06
CA ASP A 108 -3.72 2.51 1.03
C ASP A 108 -4.65 3.33 1.93
N PHE A 109 -5.73 3.84 1.40
CA PHE A 109 -6.73 4.56 2.20
C PHE A 109 -7.40 3.61 3.19
N LYS A 110 -7.36 3.96 4.48
CA LYS A 110 -7.80 3.12 5.59
C LYS A 110 -9.29 3.25 5.83
N THR A 111 -10.07 2.39 5.17
CA THR A 111 -11.53 2.27 5.31
C THR A 111 -11.93 0.80 5.48
N GLY A 112 -13.18 0.54 5.85
CA GLY A 112 -13.74 -0.80 5.96
C GLY A 112 -12.91 -1.72 6.86
N GLN A 113 -12.48 -2.87 6.35
CA GLN A 113 -11.80 -3.89 7.14
C GLN A 113 -10.45 -3.45 7.70
N THR A 114 -9.70 -2.59 7.00
CA THR A 114 -8.45 -2.05 7.56
C THR A 114 -8.74 -1.12 8.73
N LEU A 115 -9.85 -0.35 8.68
CA LEU A 115 -10.30 0.45 9.81
C LEU A 115 -10.68 -0.45 11.01
N VAL A 116 -11.37 -1.57 10.77
CA VAL A 116 -11.69 -2.55 11.83
C VAL A 116 -10.41 -3.10 12.44
N LYS A 117 -9.41 -3.49 11.63
CA LYS A 117 -8.12 -3.97 12.13
C LYS A 117 -7.40 -2.93 12.96
N SER A 118 -7.24 -1.71 12.45
CA SER A 118 -6.54 -0.64 13.15
C SER A 118 -7.27 -0.13 14.40
N GLY A 119 -8.59 -0.28 14.48
CA GLY A 119 -9.37 0.03 15.67
C GLY A 119 -9.39 -1.08 16.71
N PHE A 120 -9.50 -2.35 16.28
CA PHE A 120 -9.69 -3.48 17.18
C PHE A 120 -8.38 -4.13 17.65
N ALA A 121 -7.36 -4.21 16.81
CA ALA A 121 -6.08 -4.79 17.20
C ALA A 121 -5.43 -4.11 18.43
N PRO A 122 -5.45 -2.77 18.58
CA PRO A 122 -4.98 -2.12 19.81
C PRO A 122 -5.74 -2.55 21.06
N ILE A 123 -7.03 -2.87 20.94
CA ILE A 123 -7.84 -3.35 22.08
C ILE A 123 -7.36 -4.74 22.49
N ILE A 124 -7.10 -5.64 21.53
CA ILE A 124 -6.53 -6.97 21.77
C ILE A 124 -5.20 -6.83 22.52
N GLY A 125 -4.28 -6.01 22.01
CA GLY A 125 -2.97 -5.76 22.63
C GLY A 125 -3.06 -5.18 24.04
N THR A 126 -3.89 -4.14 24.23
CA THR A 126 -4.06 -3.47 25.55
C THR A 126 -4.65 -4.42 26.59
N ARG A 127 -5.45 -5.39 26.19
CA ARG A 127 -6.05 -6.39 27.07
C ARG A 127 -5.20 -7.64 27.24
N CYS A 128 -4.03 -7.71 26.62
CA CYS A 128 -3.15 -8.88 26.61
C CYS A 128 -3.91 -10.16 26.16
N LEU A 129 -4.78 -10.03 25.16
CA LEU A 129 -5.49 -11.15 24.55
C LEU A 129 -4.64 -11.69 23.41
N GLY A 130 -4.59 -13.01 23.24
CA GLY A 130 -3.93 -13.64 22.11
C GLY A 130 -4.83 -13.70 20.89
N LEU A 131 -4.22 -13.88 19.74
CA LEU A 131 -4.89 -14.00 18.45
C LEU A 131 -4.62 -15.36 17.84
N SER A 132 -5.68 -16.16 17.62
CA SER A 132 -5.61 -17.45 16.92
C SER A 132 -5.92 -17.31 15.43
N GLY A 133 -6.75 -16.34 15.06
CA GLY A 133 -7.08 -16.11 13.67
C GLY A 133 -7.77 -14.78 13.39
N TRP A 134 -7.52 -14.27 12.16
CA TRP A 134 -8.25 -13.14 11.61
C TRP A 134 -8.55 -13.40 10.14
N PHE A 135 -9.80 -13.68 9.82
CA PHE A 135 -10.26 -13.94 8.47
C PHE A 135 -11.15 -12.80 7.96
N SER A 136 -10.70 -12.13 6.91
CA SER A 136 -11.39 -10.99 6.29
C SER A 136 -11.96 -11.37 4.94
N THR A 137 -13.23 -11.09 4.69
CA THR A 137 -13.89 -11.29 3.40
C THR A 137 -14.55 -10.00 2.91
N ASN A 138 -14.38 -9.68 1.63
CA ASN A 138 -15.11 -8.63 0.92
C ASN A 138 -15.83 -9.20 -0.28
N ILE A 139 -17.01 -8.65 -0.57
CA ILE A 139 -17.76 -8.87 -1.82
C ILE A 139 -18.03 -7.49 -2.41
N LEU A 140 -17.64 -7.27 -3.67
CA LEU A 140 -17.89 -6.04 -4.40
C LEU A 140 -18.02 -6.31 -5.90
N GLY A 141 -18.78 -5.47 -6.60
CA GLY A 141 -19.13 -5.69 -8.02
C GLY A 141 -18.63 -4.62 -8.98
N ASN A 142 -17.86 -3.64 -8.50
CA ASN A 142 -17.34 -2.55 -9.31
C ASN A 142 -15.98 -2.90 -9.97
N ARG A 143 -15.40 -1.92 -10.67
CA ARG A 143 -14.12 -2.08 -11.36
C ARG A 143 -12.96 -2.46 -10.41
N ASP A 144 -12.96 -1.98 -9.17
CA ASP A 144 -11.94 -2.35 -8.18
C ASP A 144 -12.02 -3.86 -7.87
N GLY A 145 -13.25 -4.40 -7.74
CA GLY A 145 -13.47 -5.83 -7.59
C GLY A 145 -12.95 -6.64 -8.78
N LEU A 146 -13.22 -6.17 -9.99
CA LEU A 146 -12.72 -6.81 -11.21
C LEU A 146 -11.18 -6.82 -11.28
N VAL A 147 -10.53 -5.72 -10.91
CA VAL A 147 -9.06 -5.62 -10.87
C VAL A 147 -8.48 -6.57 -9.83
N LEU A 148 -9.13 -6.68 -8.68
CA LEU A 148 -8.68 -7.53 -7.57
C LEU A 148 -9.06 -9.02 -7.72
N ASP A 149 -9.88 -9.36 -8.72
CA ASP A 149 -10.13 -10.76 -9.11
C ASP A 149 -8.92 -11.38 -9.82
N GLU A 150 -8.03 -10.53 -10.38
CA GLU A 150 -6.75 -10.95 -10.95
C GLU A 150 -5.74 -11.22 -9.81
N PRO A 151 -5.20 -12.47 -9.68
CA PRO A 151 -4.34 -12.86 -8.57
C PRO A 151 -3.10 -11.98 -8.38
N ALA A 152 -2.50 -11.50 -9.47
CA ALA A 152 -1.31 -10.66 -9.42
C ALA A 152 -1.58 -9.29 -8.78
N ASN A 153 -2.74 -8.70 -9.05
CA ASN A 153 -3.19 -7.45 -8.42
C ASN A 153 -3.68 -7.69 -7.00
N PHE A 154 -4.39 -8.80 -6.77
CA PHE A 154 -4.85 -9.18 -5.44
C PHE A 154 -3.69 -9.33 -4.46
N ARG A 155 -2.56 -9.88 -4.89
CA ARG A 155 -1.37 -10.05 -4.05
C ARG A 155 -0.90 -8.74 -3.42
N THR A 156 -0.92 -7.63 -4.16
CA THR A 156 -0.58 -6.29 -3.65
C THR A 156 -1.51 -5.88 -2.50
N LYS A 157 -2.81 -6.10 -2.67
CA LYS A 157 -3.82 -5.78 -1.66
C LYS A 157 -3.73 -6.70 -0.44
N GLU A 158 -3.47 -7.98 -0.67
CA GLU A 158 -3.30 -8.99 0.39
C GLU A 158 -2.14 -8.60 1.31
N VAL A 159 -0.95 -8.36 0.75
CA VAL A 159 0.24 -7.96 1.51
C VAL A 159 -0.03 -6.71 2.35
N SER A 160 -0.65 -5.67 1.76
CA SER A 160 -0.99 -4.45 2.49
C SER A 160 -1.96 -4.69 3.66
N LYS A 161 -2.93 -5.59 3.50
CA LYS A 161 -3.90 -5.88 4.57
C LYS A 161 -3.32 -6.80 5.66
N LEU A 162 -2.43 -7.72 5.30
CA LEU A 162 -1.77 -8.61 6.24
C LEU A 162 -0.83 -7.84 7.16
N SER A 163 0.01 -6.97 6.61
CA SER A 163 0.98 -6.18 7.38
C SER A 163 0.34 -5.21 8.41
N THR A 164 -0.95 -4.91 8.29
CA THR A 164 -1.64 -4.02 9.23
C THR A 164 -1.67 -4.58 10.66
N LEU A 165 -1.92 -5.88 10.83
CA LEU A 165 -1.93 -6.50 12.16
C LEU A 165 -0.53 -6.61 12.75
N GLU A 166 0.44 -7.02 11.95
CA GLU A 166 1.85 -7.14 12.36
C GLU A 166 2.42 -5.82 12.84
N SER A 167 2.08 -4.71 12.18
CA SER A 167 2.53 -3.38 12.57
C SER A 167 1.90 -2.84 13.86
N ILE A 168 0.77 -3.40 14.30
CA ILE A 168 0.05 -2.94 15.50
C ILE A 168 0.33 -3.86 16.69
N LEU A 169 0.31 -5.17 16.48
CA LEU A 169 0.44 -6.17 17.55
C LEU A 169 1.91 -6.48 17.88
N VAL A 170 2.83 -6.16 16.96
CA VAL A 170 4.29 -6.34 17.10
C VAL A 170 4.63 -7.73 17.66
N PRO A 171 4.57 -8.80 16.83
CA PRO A 171 4.77 -10.18 17.28
C PRO A 171 6.12 -10.41 18.03
N GLU A 172 7.14 -9.64 17.70
CA GLU A 172 8.45 -9.71 18.33
C GLU A 172 8.42 -9.34 19.82
N ASP A 173 7.51 -8.44 20.22
CA ASP A 173 7.36 -7.99 21.59
C ASP A 173 6.53 -8.98 22.44
N GLN A 174 5.61 -9.73 21.82
CA GLN A 174 4.71 -10.68 22.49
C GLN A 174 4.51 -11.96 21.64
N PRO A 175 5.57 -12.75 21.46
CA PRO A 175 5.57 -13.89 20.56
C PRO A 175 4.52 -14.96 20.94
N ASP A 176 4.29 -15.20 22.21
CA ASP A 176 3.31 -16.19 22.69
C ASP A 176 1.86 -15.83 22.31
N LEU A 177 1.59 -14.57 22.02
CA LEU A 177 0.24 -14.09 21.71
C LEU A 177 0.02 -13.87 20.22
N TYR A 178 1.07 -13.55 19.44
CA TYR A 178 0.90 -13.02 18.08
C TYR A 178 1.80 -13.64 17.02
N THR A 179 2.60 -14.67 17.32
CA THR A 179 3.50 -15.28 16.33
C THR A 179 2.79 -16.31 15.45
N ASP A 180 1.89 -17.11 16.02
CA ASP A 180 1.26 -18.24 15.34
C ASP A 180 -0.27 -18.04 15.26
N TYR A 181 -0.70 -17.18 14.34
CA TYR A 181 -2.13 -17.00 14.08
C TYR A 181 -2.45 -17.09 12.57
N TYR A 182 -3.64 -17.59 12.27
CA TYR A 182 -4.12 -17.66 10.90
C TYR A 182 -4.61 -16.28 10.43
N HIS A 183 -3.93 -15.69 9.45
CA HIS A 183 -4.36 -14.42 8.86
C HIS A 183 -4.64 -14.60 7.37
N LYS A 184 -5.88 -14.35 6.97
CA LYS A 184 -6.33 -14.52 5.59
C LYS A 184 -7.23 -13.37 5.15
N VAL A 185 -7.03 -12.93 3.92
CA VAL A 185 -7.90 -11.96 3.24
C VAL A 185 -8.48 -12.61 2.00
N ARG A 186 -9.76 -12.38 1.73
CA ARG A 186 -10.41 -12.73 0.47
C ARG A 186 -11.18 -11.53 -0.08
N ILE A 187 -11.13 -11.37 -1.39
CA ILE A 187 -11.95 -10.42 -2.13
C ILE A 187 -12.63 -11.20 -3.25
N ASN A 188 -13.95 -11.13 -3.30
CA ASN A 188 -14.75 -11.83 -4.29
C ASN A 188 -15.40 -10.80 -5.20
N TYR A 189 -15.10 -10.86 -6.49
CA TYR A 189 -15.79 -10.05 -7.49
C TYR A 189 -17.17 -10.63 -7.74
N TYR A 190 -18.21 -9.82 -7.52
CA TYR A 190 -19.59 -10.19 -7.71
C TYR A 190 -20.35 -9.07 -8.42
N PRO A 191 -20.43 -9.10 -9.77
CA PRO A 191 -21.00 -8.02 -10.59
C PRO A 191 -22.37 -7.48 -10.15
N PRO A 192 -23.33 -8.32 -9.67
CA PRO A 192 -24.63 -7.84 -9.24
C PRO A 192 -24.61 -6.82 -8.09
N ARG A 193 -23.49 -6.71 -7.37
CA ARG A 193 -23.32 -5.70 -6.29
C ARG A 193 -23.06 -4.30 -6.83
N ASN A 194 -22.62 -4.13 -8.07
CA ASN A 194 -22.18 -2.85 -8.62
C ASN A 194 -21.18 -2.17 -7.68
N ASP A 195 -21.41 -0.91 -7.29
CA ASP A 195 -20.57 -0.17 -6.34
C ASP A 195 -20.81 -0.53 -4.88
N SER A 196 -21.81 -1.35 -4.59
CA SER A 196 -22.10 -1.79 -3.23
C SER A 196 -21.05 -2.77 -2.76
N LYS A 197 -20.46 -2.50 -1.60
CA LYS A 197 -19.44 -3.34 -0.98
C LYS A 197 -19.95 -3.89 0.35
N GLU A 198 -19.74 -5.17 0.55
CA GLU A 198 -19.98 -5.83 1.82
C GLU A 198 -18.69 -6.51 2.29
N GLY A 199 -18.40 -6.40 3.56
CA GLY A 199 -17.24 -7.03 4.15
C GLY A 199 -17.50 -7.41 5.59
N TRP A 200 -16.87 -8.51 6.01
CA TRP A 200 -16.89 -8.97 7.41
C TRP A 200 -15.55 -9.55 7.80
N ASP A 201 -15.30 -9.53 9.09
CA ASP A 201 -14.13 -10.14 9.71
C ASP A 201 -14.59 -11.18 10.71
N ASN A 202 -13.95 -12.35 10.66
CA ASN A 202 -14.04 -13.37 11.70
C ASN A 202 -12.74 -13.31 12.50
N ILE A 203 -12.85 -13.09 13.81
CA ILE A 203 -11.69 -12.88 14.68
C ILE A 203 -11.76 -13.88 15.82
N ASP A 204 -10.76 -14.75 15.87
CA ASP A 204 -10.61 -15.75 16.91
C ASP A 204 -9.55 -15.31 17.91
N ILE A 205 -9.99 -14.95 19.10
CA ILE A 205 -9.12 -14.49 20.18
C ILE A 205 -9.12 -15.51 21.32
N PHE A 206 -8.03 -15.55 22.06
CA PHE A 206 -7.95 -16.33 23.29
C PHE A 206 -7.51 -15.47 24.47
N GLY A 207 -8.07 -15.80 25.62
CA GLY A 207 -7.74 -15.15 26.87
C GLY A 207 -6.66 -15.89 27.66
N TRP A 208 -6.58 -15.61 28.93
CA TRP A 208 -5.67 -16.27 29.84
C TRP A 208 -5.89 -17.79 29.86
N MET A 209 -4.80 -18.55 29.89
CA MET A 209 -4.76 -20.02 29.80
C MET A 209 -5.30 -20.59 28.47
N GLY A 210 -5.34 -19.81 27.40
CA GLY A 210 -5.78 -20.25 26.07
C GLY A 210 -7.29 -20.45 25.91
N TYR A 211 -8.10 -19.95 26.82
CA TYR A 211 -9.55 -19.97 26.68
C TYR A 211 -10.02 -18.96 25.63
N PRO A 212 -10.89 -19.39 24.68
CA PRO A 212 -11.47 -18.51 23.68
C PRO A 212 -12.43 -17.47 24.26
#